data_1e0f39eafd637f28b42dd5f6d3379a17
#
_entry.id   1e0f39eafd637f28b42dd5f6d3379a17
#
_cell.length_a   1.000
_cell.length_b   1.000
_cell.length_c   1.000
_cell.angle_alpha   90.00
_cell.angle_beta   90.00
_cell.angle_gamma   90.00
#
_symmetry.space_group_name_H-M   'P 1'
#
loop_
_entity.id
_entity.type
_entity.pdbx_description
1 polymer ?
#
loop_
_entity_poly.entity_id
_entity_poly.type
_entity_poly.pdbx_seq_one_letter_code
_entity_poly.pdbx_strand_id
1 'polypeptide(L)'
;ELYEPSVVNKVKIKLLVGLLLVELVKNSEDVENHAVDNYEKMMIIEILKYIDKDYKKGSLSEIASNLNQGDYKISKLVKKHLGYTFKDLVQEKRLSKACELLVSTNLSIAEIIENVGYENLTYFYKIFKNKYGITPKEYKKNIKNSQ
;
A
#
# COMPACT_ATOMS: atom_id res chain seq x y z
N GLU A 1 15.86 -11.33 15.53
CA GLU A 1 15.63 -9.96 14.97
C GLU A 1 14.14 -9.75 14.82
N LEU A 2 13.60 -8.89 15.66
CA LEU A 2 12.18 -8.53 15.71
C LEU A 2 11.82 -7.72 14.47
N TYR A 3 10.99 -8.27 13.62
CA TYR A 3 10.41 -7.56 12.48
C TYR A 3 9.40 -6.53 13.01
N GLU A 4 9.84 -5.27 13.13
CA GLU A 4 8.95 -4.17 13.51
C GLU A 4 7.99 -3.84 12.35
N PRO A 5 6.65 -3.82 12.58
CA PRO A 5 5.66 -3.33 11.60
C PRO A 5 5.93 -1.88 11.16
N SER A 6 6.76 -1.16 11.91
CA SER A 6 7.14 0.23 11.66
C SER A 6 8.02 0.44 10.41
N VAL A 7 8.69 -0.60 9.88
CA VAL A 7 9.61 -0.43 8.75
C VAL A 7 8.84 -0.08 7.47
N VAL A 8 7.69 -0.70 7.23
CA VAL A 8 6.85 -0.40 6.06
C VAL A 8 6.23 0.98 6.16
N ASN A 9 5.79 1.38 7.37
CA ASN A 9 5.31 2.74 7.62
C ASN A 9 6.45 3.76 7.54
N LYS A 10 7.65 3.43 8.03
CA LYS A 10 8.84 4.30 7.91
C LYS A 10 9.27 4.47 6.46
N VAL A 11 9.19 3.43 5.62
CA VAL A 11 9.48 3.53 4.18
C VAL A 11 8.40 4.36 3.46
N LYS A 12 7.12 4.18 3.78
CA LYS A 12 6.03 5.03 3.26
C LYS A 12 6.19 6.49 3.66
N ILE A 13 6.49 6.76 4.92
CA ILE A 13 6.72 8.12 5.43
C ILE A 13 7.96 8.72 4.79
N LYS A 14 9.06 7.97 4.64
CA LYS A 14 10.26 8.44 3.94
C LYS A 14 10.01 8.73 2.46
N LEU A 15 9.19 7.91 1.77
CA LEU A 15 8.80 8.18 0.38
C LEU A 15 7.91 9.41 0.27
N LEU A 16 6.94 9.59 1.17
CA LEU A 16 6.07 10.78 1.19
C LEU A 16 6.84 12.03 1.58
N VAL A 17 7.70 11.96 2.59
CA VAL A 17 8.58 13.07 3.01
C VAL A 17 9.65 13.34 1.96
N GLY A 18 10.23 12.32 1.34
CA GLY A 18 11.16 12.46 0.23
C GLY A 18 10.55 13.15 -0.98
N LEU A 19 9.31 12.80 -1.36
CA LEU A 19 8.55 13.46 -2.42
C LEU A 19 8.26 14.94 -2.06
N LEU A 20 7.87 15.21 -0.82
CA LEU A 20 7.64 16.58 -0.32
C LEU A 20 8.93 17.42 -0.28
N LEU A 21 10.05 16.85 0.16
CA LEU A 21 11.34 17.57 0.22
C LEU A 21 11.93 17.83 -1.16
N VAL A 22 11.81 16.89 -2.11
CA VAL A 22 12.20 17.10 -3.51
C VAL A 22 11.38 18.22 -4.13
N GLU A 23 10.11 18.38 -3.73
CA GLU A 23 9.23 19.45 -4.19
C GLU A 23 9.63 20.84 -3.66
N LEU A 24 10.04 20.91 -2.41
CA LEU A 24 10.51 22.16 -1.79
C LEU A 24 11.84 22.67 -2.39
N VAL A 25 12.71 21.76 -2.83
CA VAL A 25 14.03 22.11 -3.41
C VAL A 25 13.94 22.46 -4.90
N LYS A 26 12.97 21.94 -5.65
CA LYS A 26 12.81 22.18 -7.10
C LYS A 26 12.04 23.44 -7.50
N ASN A 27 11.56 24.21 -6.55
CA ASN A 27 10.67 25.37 -6.80
C ASN A 27 11.36 26.63 -7.36
N SER A 28 12.52 26.53 -7.99
CA SER A 28 13.20 27.74 -8.50
C SER A 28 13.40 27.83 -10.01
N GLU A 29 13.13 26.78 -10.81
CA GLU A 29 13.35 26.87 -12.28
C GLU A 29 12.32 26.02 -13.07
N ASP A 30 11.58 26.67 -13.98
CA ASP A 30 10.68 26.15 -15.04
C ASP A 30 9.18 25.99 -14.72
N VAL A 31 8.41 27.03 -15.04
CA VAL A 31 6.96 27.14 -14.71
C VAL A 31 6.03 26.23 -15.53
N GLU A 32 6.35 25.84 -16.75
CA GLU A 32 5.44 25.03 -17.59
C GLU A 32 5.52 23.51 -17.36
N ASN A 33 6.71 22.98 -17.12
CA ASN A 33 6.87 21.57 -16.75
C ASN A 33 6.35 21.28 -15.32
N HIS A 34 6.33 22.27 -14.45
CA HIS A 34 5.86 22.14 -13.07
C HIS A 34 4.36 21.91 -12.94
N ALA A 35 3.53 22.47 -13.83
CA ALA A 35 2.08 22.30 -13.73
C ALA A 35 1.64 20.85 -14.02
N VAL A 36 2.25 20.19 -15.01
CA VAL A 36 1.95 18.79 -15.35
C VAL A 36 2.46 17.85 -14.26
N ASP A 37 3.68 18.08 -13.76
CA ASP A 37 4.28 17.27 -12.71
C ASP A 37 3.50 17.40 -11.38
N ASN A 38 3.07 18.60 -11.03
CA ASN A 38 2.20 18.85 -9.86
C ASN A 38 0.85 18.15 -9.99
N TYR A 39 0.24 18.17 -11.17
CA TYR A 39 -1.02 17.48 -11.41
C TYR A 39 -0.88 15.96 -11.28
N GLU A 40 0.19 15.37 -11.85
CA GLU A 40 0.49 13.94 -11.69
C GLU A 40 0.71 13.56 -10.23
N LYS A 41 1.44 14.37 -9.48
CA LYS A 41 1.67 14.15 -8.04
C LYS A 41 0.39 14.22 -7.23
N MET A 42 -0.51 15.17 -7.52
CA MET A 42 -1.82 15.22 -6.86
C MET A 42 -2.65 13.98 -7.15
N MET A 43 -2.65 13.47 -8.39
CA MET A 43 -3.31 12.21 -8.71
C MET A 43 -2.72 11.04 -7.93
N ILE A 44 -1.41 10.95 -7.79
CA ILE A 44 -0.75 9.90 -6.98
C ILE A 44 -1.20 9.98 -5.52
N ILE A 45 -1.30 11.17 -4.95
CA ILE A 45 -1.79 11.35 -3.58
C ILE A 45 -3.22 10.82 -3.44
N GLU A 46 -4.10 11.15 -4.37
CA GLU A 46 -5.49 10.68 -4.34
C GLU A 46 -5.58 9.16 -4.53
N ILE A 47 -4.76 8.57 -5.40
CA ILE A 47 -4.67 7.10 -5.57
C ILE A 47 -4.22 6.44 -4.25
N LEU A 48 -3.22 6.98 -3.57
CA LEU A 48 -2.75 6.44 -2.30
C LEU A 48 -3.79 6.58 -1.19
N LYS A 49 -4.51 7.70 -1.13
CA LYS A 49 -5.65 7.89 -0.20
C LYS A 49 -6.76 6.87 -0.47
N TYR A 50 -7.11 6.66 -1.74
CA TYR A 50 -8.09 5.65 -2.12
C TYR A 50 -7.66 4.25 -1.67
N ILE A 51 -6.42 3.85 -1.93
CA ILE A 51 -5.89 2.56 -1.49
C ILE A 51 -5.92 2.46 0.04
N ASP A 52 -5.59 3.53 0.75
CA ASP A 52 -5.62 3.53 2.22
C ASP A 52 -7.01 3.30 2.78
N LYS A 53 -8.02 3.89 2.18
CA LYS A 53 -9.43 3.81 2.59
C LYS A 53 -10.12 2.55 2.09
N ASP A 54 -9.98 2.25 0.80
CA ASP A 54 -10.81 1.26 0.08
C ASP A 54 -10.03 0.00 -0.35
N TYR A 55 -8.89 -0.30 0.28
CA TYR A 55 -8.01 -1.43 -0.05
C TYR A 55 -8.72 -2.80 -0.14
N LYS A 56 -9.82 -2.99 0.59
CA LYS A 56 -10.58 -4.24 0.57
C LYS A 56 -11.16 -4.55 -0.82
N LYS A 57 -11.65 -3.54 -1.52
CA LYS A 57 -12.15 -3.65 -2.90
C LYS A 57 -11.04 -3.42 -3.92
N GLY A 58 -10.21 -2.40 -3.71
CA GLY A 58 -8.99 -2.11 -4.44
C GLY A 58 -9.15 -2.10 -5.97
N SER A 59 -10.14 -1.36 -6.49
CA SER A 59 -10.45 -1.33 -7.92
C SER A 59 -9.69 -0.23 -8.65
N LEU A 60 -8.89 -0.63 -9.65
CA LEU A 60 -8.20 0.32 -10.53
C LEU A 60 -9.20 1.14 -11.34
N SER A 61 -10.23 0.50 -11.89
CA SER A 61 -11.24 1.18 -12.70
C SER A 61 -12.09 2.16 -11.91
N GLU A 62 -12.34 1.87 -10.63
CA GLU A 62 -13.05 2.78 -9.73
C GLU A 62 -12.25 4.07 -9.50
N ILE A 63 -10.97 3.95 -9.10
CA ILE A 63 -10.14 5.15 -8.89
C ILE A 63 -9.87 5.90 -10.18
N ALA A 64 -9.72 5.22 -11.31
CA ALA A 64 -9.58 5.84 -12.61
C ALA A 64 -10.82 6.66 -12.96
N SER A 65 -12.01 6.09 -12.74
CA SER A 65 -13.29 6.81 -12.93
C SER A 65 -13.41 8.02 -12.02
N ASN A 66 -13.07 7.89 -10.74
CA ASN A 66 -13.12 8.99 -9.76
C ASN A 66 -12.20 10.16 -10.14
N LEU A 67 -11.08 9.86 -10.81
CA LEU A 67 -10.13 10.86 -11.31
C LEU A 67 -10.44 11.31 -12.75
N ASN A 68 -11.54 10.86 -13.36
CA ASN A 68 -11.87 11.10 -14.76
C ASN A 68 -10.72 10.72 -15.71
N GLN A 69 -10.05 9.62 -15.46
CA GLN A 69 -8.93 9.09 -16.24
C GLN A 69 -9.20 7.66 -16.69
N GLY A 70 -8.48 7.20 -17.72
CA GLY A 70 -8.49 5.80 -18.12
C GLY A 70 -7.54 4.93 -17.26
N ASP A 71 -7.90 3.65 -17.09
CA ASP A 71 -7.13 2.65 -16.33
C ASP A 71 -5.65 2.60 -16.75
N TYR A 72 -5.39 2.65 -18.06
CA TYR A 72 -4.04 2.65 -18.62
C TYR A 72 -3.21 3.84 -18.12
N LYS A 73 -3.81 5.03 -18.11
CA LYS A 73 -3.13 6.25 -17.65
C LYS A 73 -2.80 6.16 -16.17
N ILE A 74 -3.74 5.69 -15.34
CA ILE A 74 -3.50 5.49 -13.90
C ILE A 74 -2.42 4.44 -13.65
N SER A 75 -2.47 3.29 -14.35
CA SER A 75 -1.43 2.25 -14.24
C SER A 75 -0.05 2.77 -14.59
N LYS A 76 0.07 3.51 -15.70
CA LYS A 76 1.33 4.12 -16.15
C LYS A 76 1.84 5.15 -15.15
N LEU A 77 0.94 5.99 -14.61
CA LEU A 77 1.26 7.01 -13.62
C LEU A 77 1.83 6.40 -12.34
N VAL A 78 1.13 5.39 -11.79
CA VAL A 78 1.56 4.67 -10.59
C VAL A 78 2.93 4.03 -10.82
N LYS A 79 3.13 3.36 -11.97
CA LYS A 79 4.41 2.72 -12.28
C LYS A 79 5.54 3.73 -12.44
N LYS A 80 5.27 4.87 -13.10
CA LYS A 80 6.23 5.96 -13.31
C LYS A 80 6.72 6.57 -11.99
N HIS A 81 5.78 6.91 -11.10
CA HIS A 81 6.11 7.67 -9.89
C HIS A 81 6.48 6.80 -8.67
N LEU A 82 5.92 5.59 -8.58
CA LEU A 82 6.10 4.74 -7.40
C LEU A 82 6.93 3.48 -7.66
N GLY A 83 7.16 3.12 -8.94
CA GLY A 83 7.92 1.92 -9.31
C GLY A 83 7.14 0.60 -9.15
N TYR A 84 5.91 0.63 -8.61
CA TYR A 84 5.05 -0.51 -8.35
C TYR A 84 3.81 -0.49 -9.24
N THR A 85 3.11 -1.63 -9.37
CA THR A 85 1.78 -1.63 -9.97
C THR A 85 0.72 -1.24 -8.93
N PHE A 86 -0.44 -0.79 -9.39
CA PHE A 86 -1.58 -0.54 -8.50
C PHE A 86 -1.94 -1.78 -7.68
N LYS A 87 -1.92 -2.96 -8.31
CA LYS A 87 -2.17 -4.24 -7.64
C LYS A 87 -1.17 -4.52 -6.52
N ASP A 88 0.11 -4.23 -6.74
CA ASP A 88 1.15 -4.42 -5.72
C ASP A 88 0.90 -3.51 -4.51
N LEU A 89 0.49 -2.26 -4.73
CA LEU A 89 0.17 -1.31 -3.66
C LEU A 89 -1.04 -1.76 -2.83
N VAL A 90 -2.10 -2.25 -3.50
CA VAL A 90 -3.28 -2.80 -2.82
C VAL A 90 -2.91 -4.04 -2.01
N GLN A 91 -2.14 -4.97 -2.59
CA GLN A 91 -1.66 -6.16 -1.90
C GLN A 91 -0.81 -5.81 -0.68
N GLU A 92 0.09 -4.84 -0.82
CA GLU A 92 0.92 -4.34 0.27
C GLU A 92 0.07 -3.82 1.43
N LYS A 93 -0.94 -2.99 1.12
CA LYS A 93 -1.86 -2.45 2.12
C LYS A 93 -2.65 -3.54 2.84
N ARG A 94 -3.18 -4.53 2.09
CA ARG A 94 -3.91 -5.67 2.66
C ARG A 94 -3.04 -6.50 3.59
N LEU A 95 -1.80 -6.82 3.20
CA LEU A 95 -0.87 -7.58 4.03
C LEU A 95 -0.47 -6.82 5.30
N SER A 96 -0.22 -5.51 5.18
CA SER A 96 0.05 -4.65 6.34
C SER A 96 -1.11 -4.63 7.33
N LYS A 97 -2.35 -4.52 6.83
CA LYS A 97 -3.56 -4.58 7.67
C LYS A 97 -3.76 -5.96 8.31
N ALA A 98 -3.44 -7.04 7.60
CA ALA A 98 -3.47 -8.38 8.19
C ALA A 98 -2.50 -8.49 9.37
N CYS A 99 -1.27 -7.97 9.25
CA CYS A 99 -0.32 -7.95 10.36
C CYS A 99 -0.86 -7.16 11.57
N GLU A 100 -1.45 -5.99 11.35
CA GLU A 100 -2.10 -5.21 12.44
C GLU A 100 -3.16 -6.04 13.15
N LEU A 101 -4.06 -6.70 12.40
CA LEU A 101 -5.14 -7.52 12.98
C LEU A 101 -4.62 -8.78 13.69
N LEU A 102 -3.56 -9.40 13.17
CA LEU A 102 -2.93 -10.56 13.81
C LEU A 102 -2.39 -10.24 15.21
N VAL A 103 -1.90 -9.01 15.38
CA VAL A 103 -1.34 -8.53 16.66
C VAL A 103 -2.42 -8.00 17.60
N SER A 104 -3.32 -7.18 17.09
CA SER A 104 -4.24 -6.38 17.90
C SER A 104 -5.57 -7.04 18.23
N THR A 105 -5.87 -8.21 17.62
CA THR A 105 -7.17 -8.86 17.76
C THR A 105 -7.08 -10.34 18.09
N ASN A 106 -8.20 -10.90 18.59
CA ASN A 106 -8.37 -12.34 18.79
C ASN A 106 -9.06 -13.04 17.60
N LEU A 107 -9.26 -12.33 16.47
CA LEU A 107 -9.86 -12.91 15.27
C LEU A 107 -9.10 -14.15 14.82
N SER A 108 -9.80 -15.12 14.26
CA SER A 108 -9.20 -16.26 13.57
C SER A 108 -8.45 -15.81 12.31
N ILE A 109 -7.54 -16.62 11.82
CA ILE A 109 -6.81 -16.31 10.57
C ILE A 109 -7.79 -16.16 9.40
N ALA A 110 -8.82 -17.00 9.33
CA ALA A 110 -9.83 -16.94 8.27
C ALA A 110 -10.59 -15.59 8.30
N GLU A 111 -11.05 -15.16 9.47
CA GLU A 111 -11.72 -13.87 9.63
C GLU A 111 -10.80 -12.69 9.25
N ILE A 112 -9.52 -12.76 9.61
CA ILE A 112 -8.55 -11.72 9.23
C ILE A 112 -8.40 -11.65 7.72
N ILE A 113 -8.26 -12.80 7.04
CA ILE A 113 -8.11 -12.90 5.59
C ILE A 113 -9.32 -12.27 4.89
N GLU A 114 -10.52 -12.59 5.31
CA GLU A 114 -11.76 -12.00 4.81
C GLU A 114 -11.82 -10.49 5.08
N ASN A 115 -11.47 -10.08 6.30
CA ASN A 115 -11.47 -8.67 6.70
C ASN A 115 -10.52 -7.80 5.87
N VAL A 116 -9.44 -8.35 5.36
CA VAL A 116 -8.51 -7.60 4.51
C VAL A 116 -8.79 -7.74 3.01
N GLY A 117 -9.89 -8.41 2.64
CA GLY A 117 -10.40 -8.47 1.26
C GLY A 117 -9.81 -9.62 0.43
N TYR A 118 -9.44 -10.73 1.04
CA TYR A 118 -9.11 -11.97 0.32
C TYR A 118 -10.19 -13.04 0.54
N GLU A 119 -10.57 -13.70 -0.54
CA GLU A 119 -11.49 -14.84 -0.53
C GLU A 119 -10.75 -16.18 -0.50
N ASN A 120 -9.53 -16.22 -1.03
CA ASN A 120 -8.75 -17.44 -1.16
C ASN A 120 -7.66 -17.53 -0.09
N LEU A 121 -7.88 -18.40 0.92
CA LEU A 121 -6.94 -18.65 2.01
C LEU A 121 -5.58 -19.13 1.52
N THR A 122 -5.56 -20.09 0.60
CA THR A 122 -4.32 -20.69 0.10
C THR A 122 -3.44 -19.64 -0.59
N TYR A 123 -4.06 -18.79 -1.40
CA TYR A 123 -3.37 -17.68 -2.04
C TYR A 123 -2.81 -16.70 -1.00
N PHE A 124 -3.62 -16.33 -0.01
CA PHE A 124 -3.16 -15.43 1.06
C PHE A 124 -1.97 -15.99 1.82
N TYR A 125 -2.01 -17.26 2.24
CA TYR A 125 -0.90 -17.91 2.92
C TYR A 125 0.39 -17.88 2.09
N LYS A 126 0.28 -18.13 0.78
CA LYS A 126 1.41 -18.09 -0.14
C LYS A 126 2.05 -16.69 -0.20
N ILE A 127 1.24 -15.64 -0.45
CA ILE A 127 1.78 -14.27 -0.57
C ILE A 127 2.30 -13.74 0.76
N PHE A 128 1.64 -14.09 1.88
CA PHE A 128 2.08 -13.70 3.22
C PHE A 128 3.43 -14.33 3.55
N LYS A 129 3.57 -15.65 3.34
CA LYS A 129 4.83 -16.37 3.57
C LYS A 129 5.95 -15.88 2.66
N ASN A 130 5.65 -15.60 1.39
CA ASN A 130 6.64 -15.03 0.45
C ASN A 130 7.17 -13.67 0.94
N LYS A 131 6.31 -12.86 1.55
CA LYS A 131 6.69 -11.53 2.02
C LYS A 131 7.39 -11.52 3.37
N TYR A 132 6.89 -12.31 4.32
CA TYR A 132 7.35 -12.28 5.73
C TYR A 132 8.20 -13.47 6.13
N GLY A 133 8.40 -14.46 5.24
CA GLY A 133 9.19 -15.66 5.50
C GLY A 133 8.50 -16.73 6.34
N ILE A 134 7.42 -16.37 7.03
CA ILE A 134 6.65 -17.25 7.93
C ILE A 134 5.15 -17.18 7.60
N THR A 135 4.40 -18.17 8.07
CA THR A 135 2.95 -18.21 7.89
C THR A 135 2.24 -17.20 8.81
N PRO A 136 0.99 -16.78 8.50
CA PRO A 136 0.20 -15.92 9.38
C PRO A 136 0.02 -16.51 10.80
N LYS A 137 -0.09 -17.84 10.89
CA LYS A 137 -0.22 -18.54 12.17
C LYS A 137 1.05 -18.46 13.01
N GLU A 138 2.20 -18.67 12.39
CA GLU A 138 3.52 -18.53 13.05
C GLU A 138 3.76 -17.07 13.45
N TYR A 139 3.42 -16.13 12.60
CA TYR A 139 3.52 -14.70 12.87
C TYR A 139 2.74 -14.32 14.14
N LYS A 140 1.45 -14.75 14.23
CA LYS A 140 0.60 -14.51 15.41
C LYS A 140 1.15 -15.15 16.68
N LYS A 141 1.70 -16.37 16.58
CA LYS A 141 2.29 -17.09 17.72
C LYS A 141 3.56 -16.41 18.24
N ASN A 142 4.43 -16.00 17.34
CA ASN A 142 5.72 -15.38 17.71
C ASN A 142 5.53 -14.08 18.48
N ILE A 143 4.54 -13.26 18.08
CA ILE A 143 4.24 -12.00 18.78
C ILE A 143 3.66 -12.26 20.18
N LYS A 144 2.75 -13.24 20.32
CA LYS A 144 2.18 -13.59 21.63
C LYS A 144 3.22 -14.12 22.62
N ASN A 145 4.28 -14.73 22.12
CA ASN A 145 5.37 -15.26 22.97
C ASN A 145 6.43 -14.18 23.32
N SER A 146 6.34 -13.00 22.71
CA SER A 146 7.28 -11.87 22.92
C SER A 146 6.71 -10.78 23.83
N GLN A 147 5.47 -10.96 24.32
CA GLN A 147 4.79 -10.13 25.31
C GLN A 147 4.76 -10.82 26.67
#